data_35842776dec3ccb2fe991ab58bb83278
#
_entry.id   35842776dec3ccb2fe991ab58bb83278
#
_cell.length_a   1.000
_cell.length_b   1.000
_cell.length_c   1.000
_cell.angle_alpha   90.00
_cell.angle_beta   90.00
_cell.angle_gamma   90.00
#
_symmetry.space_group_name_H-M   'P 1'
#
loop_
_entity.id
_entity.type
_entity.pdbx_description
1 polymer ?
#
loop_
_entity_poly.entity_id
_entity_poly.type
_entity_poly.pdbx_seq_one_letter_code
_entity_poly.pdbx_strand_id
1 'polypeptide(L)'
;MAIIRLLFSTFARYNRIFKKIKNNKVVKKIKSALISVFYKDGLDEIVKTLAAGGVKLYSTGGTLAFINSLGLEATAVEDLTGYPSILGGRVKTLHPSVFGGILGRRDNEGDREQMAKYAIPEIDLVIVDLYPFEQTVASGAEEQAIIEKIDIGGISLIRAAAKNYKDTLIVPSVVMYGELLAMLKEQECSTTIEQRRRFAALAFSVSSHYDSAIFNYFNRTEKIDAMRMTNDGAMSLRYGENPHQEAAFYGKIEDMFSKLHGKDISYNNLLDIDAAMGLISEFWEGEPTFAILKHNNACGVATRATLCEAYEAALACDPVSAFGGVLICNRKIDVATAEKINTLFCEVLMAPSFEEEALEILKSKKNRILLDLKTIERPEMTCRSVLNGVAVQQRDMKVGGVDTEAVQKTVKGVSEEQMKDLIFANKIVKHSKSNAIVLAKGSQLYASGIGQTSRVDSLRQAIDKAKSFGFNLNGAVMASDAFFPFADCVEIAHNEGIDAVIQPGGSVRDEESIEYCNANGVAMLFTGLRHFKH
;
A
#
# COMPACT_ATOMS: atom_id res chain seq x y z
N MET A 1 -29.86 17.06 24.20
CA MET A 1 -30.35 18.28 23.50
C MET A 1 -29.38 19.44 23.54
N ALA A 2 -28.63 19.71 24.62
CA ALA A 2 -27.65 20.80 24.69
C ALA A 2 -26.42 20.62 23.74
N ILE A 3 -25.89 19.41 23.60
CA ILE A 3 -24.72 19.09 22.75
C ILE A 3 -25.04 19.25 21.25
N ILE A 4 -26.27 18.89 20.83
CA ILE A 4 -26.70 19.05 19.44
C ILE A 4 -26.87 20.55 19.09
N ARG A 5 -27.32 21.39 20.01
CA ARG A 5 -27.39 22.86 19.82
C ARG A 5 -26.00 23.49 19.74
N LEU A 6 -25.01 22.98 20.48
CA LEU A 6 -23.61 23.45 20.42
C LEU A 6 -22.96 23.12 19.08
N LEU A 7 -23.17 21.90 18.57
CA LEU A 7 -22.65 21.47 17.25
C LEU A 7 -23.27 22.26 16.09
N PHE A 8 -24.58 22.52 16.14
CA PHE A 8 -25.25 23.37 15.13
C PHE A 8 -24.80 24.83 15.19
N SER A 9 -24.55 25.37 16.41
CA SER A 9 -24.04 26.73 16.55
C SER A 9 -22.59 26.87 16.05
N THR A 10 -21.77 25.86 16.26
CA THR A 10 -20.36 25.82 15.79
C THR A 10 -20.32 25.68 14.26
N PHE A 11 -21.17 24.83 13.68
CA PHE A 11 -21.29 24.66 12.22
C PHE A 11 -21.86 25.93 11.54
N ALA A 12 -22.82 26.58 12.16
CA ALA A 12 -23.36 27.87 11.69
C ALA A 12 -22.34 29.02 11.81
N ARG A 13 -21.50 29.00 12.86
CA ARG A 13 -20.40 29.95 13.06
C ARG A 13 -19.28 29.70 12.06
N TYR A 14 -18.94 28.43 11.79
CA TYR A 14 -17.99 28.04 10.76
C TYR A 14 -18.46 28.46 9.36
N ASN A 15 -19.72 28.21 9.01
CA ASN A 15 -20.32 28.65 7.74
C ASN A 15 -20.43 30.18 7.62
N ARG A 16 -20.63 30.92 8.73
CA ARG A 16 -20.59 32.39 8.72
C ARG A 16 -19.17 32.93 8.55
N ILE A 17 -18.18 32.30 9.16
CA ILE A 17 -16.75 32.64 8.97
C ILE A 17 -16.35 32.33 7.53
N PHE A 18 -16.73 31.18 6.99
CA PHE A 18 -16.51 30.84 5.57
C PHE A 18 -17.22 31.78 4.60
N LYS A 19 -18.45 32.20 4.88
CA LYS A 19 -19.15 33.22 4.07
C LYS A 19 -18.54 34.61 4.19
N LYS A 20 -17.99 34.99 5.35
CA LYS A 20 -17.32 36.30 5.54
C LYS A 20 -15.94 36.34 4.90
N ILE A 21 -15.25 35.20 4.81
CA ILE A 21 -13.97 35.05 4.08
C ILE A 21 -14.21 35.09 2.56
N LYS A 22 -15.40 34.73 2.07
CA LYS A 22 -15.75 34.79 0.64
C LYS A 22 -15.81 36.23 0.05
N ASN A 23 -15.90 37.26 0.85
CA ASN A 23 -16.19 38.62 0.36
C ASN A 23 -15.00 39.56 0.25
N ASN A 24 -13.74 39.13 0.45
CA ASN A 24 -12.55 39.97 0.22
C ASN A 24 -11.33 39.15 -0.27
N LYS A 25 -11.55 38.22 -1.21
CA LYS A 25 -10.43 37.50 -1.81
C LYS A 25 -9.78 38.41 -2.87
N VAL A 26 -8.55 38.83 -2.60
CA VAL A 26 -7.70 39.44 -3.62
C VAL A 26 -7.46 38.38 -4.71
N VAL A 27 -8.22 38.49 -5.80
CA VAL A 27 -8.02 37.66 -6.99
C VAL A 27 -6.99 38.30 -7.90
N LYS A 28 -6.11 37.48 -8.46
CA LYS A 28 -5.12 37.88 -9.45
C LYS A 28 -5.52 37.31 -10.80
N LYS A 29 -5.68 38.19 -11.80
CA LYS A 29 -5.94 37.83 -13.19
C LYS A 29 -4.67 37.19 -13.79
N ILE A 30 -4.83 36.07 -14.47
CA ILE A 30 -3.80 35.45 -15.30
C ILE A 30 -3.77 36.20 -16.62
N LYS A 31 -2.64 36.82 -16.96
CA LYS A 31 -2.42 37.56 -18.21
C LYS A 31 -1.50 36.81 -19.17
N SER A 32 -0.70 35.89 -18.62
CA SER A 32 0.29 35.11 -19.37
C SER A 32 0.45 33.71 -18.80
N ALA A 33 0.71 32.75 -19.66
CA ALA A 33 0.93 31.37 -19.29
C ALA A 33 2.11 30.75 -20.05
N LEU A 34 3.01 30.09 -19.36
CA LEU A 34 4.05 29.23 -19.93
C LEU A 34 3.58 27.76 -19.84
N ILE A 35 3.51 27.09 -20.98
CA ILE A 35 3.02 25.72 -21.09
C ILE A 35 4.07 24.84 -21.76
N SER A 36 4.58 23.84 -21.02
CA SER A 36 5.58 22.90 -21.53
C SER A 36 5.33 21.53 -20.93
N VAL A 37 4.61 20.67 -21.64
CA VAL A 37 4.13 19.40 -21.12
C VAL A 37 4.49 18.23 -22.04
N PHE A 38 4.72 17.06 -21.45
CA PHE A 38 4.91 15.81 -22.17
C PHE A 38 3.57 15.24 -22.65
N TYR A 39 2.58 15.11 -21.75
CA TYR A 39 1.23 14.65 -22.05
C TYR A 39 0.33 15.78 -22.53
N LYS A 40 -0.55 15.49 -23.51
CA LYS A 40 -1.45 16.50 -24.11
C LYS A 40 -2.92 16.26 -23.76
N ASP A 41 -3.22 15.17 -23.04
CA ASP A 41 -4.57 14.77 -22.68
C ASP A 41 -5.24 15.85 -21.81
N GLY A 42 -6.39 16.36 -22.28
CA GLY A 42 -7.13 17.42 -21.60
C GLY A 42 -6.51 18.83 -21.64
N LEU A 43 -5.37 19.01 -22.32
CA LEU A 43 -4.74 20.33 -22.45
C LEU A 43 -5.52 21.26 -23.38
N ASP A 44 -6.21 20.72 -24.38
CA ASP A 44 -6.92 21.48 -25.41
C ASP A 44 -7.99 22.42 -24.82
N GLU A 45 -8.81 21.95 -23.89
CA GLU A 45 -9.82 22.78 -23.22
C GLU A 45 -9.20 23.89 -22.37
N ILE A 46 -8.07 23.60 -21.73
CA ILE A 46 -7.33 24.57 -20.91
C ILE A 46 -6.81 25.71 -21.79
N VAL A 47 -6.08 25.37 -22.87
CA VAL A 47 -5.50 26.41 -23.74
C VAL A 47 -6.57 27.23 -24.48
N LYS A 48 -7.70 26.63 -24.91
CA LYS A 48 -8.86 27.33 -25.46
C LYS A 48 -9.46 28.30 -24.43
N THR A 49 -9.61 27.86 -23.17
CA THR A 49 -10.15 28.71 -22.10
C THR A 49 -9.23 29.89 -21.80
N LEU A 50 -7.91 29.65 -21.73
CA LEU A 50 -6.92 30.70 -21.51
C LEU A 50 -6.90 31.71 -22.66
N ALA A 51 -6.89 31.24 -23.92
CA ALA A 51 -6.90 32.09 -25.10
C ALA A 51 -8.20 32.96 -25.17
N ALA A 52 -9.35 32.35 -24.92
CA ALA A 52 -10.63 33.07 -24.83
C ALA A 52 -10.63 34.12 -23.68
N GLY A 53 -9.89 33.88 -22.61
CA GLY A 53 -9.68 34.84 -21.51
C GLY A 53 -8.64 35.94 -21.82
N GLY A 54 -8.07 35.96 -23.02
CA GLY A 54 -7.06 36.95 -23.45
C GLY A 54 -5.67 36.71 -22.84
N VAL A 55 -5.39 35.48 -22.39
CA VAL A 55 -4.10 35.11 -21.80
C VAL A 55 -3.06 34.90 -22.90
N LYS A 56 -1.91 35.56 -22.81
CA LYS A 56 -0.79 35.36 -23.73
C LYS A 56 -0.12 34.03 -23.44
N LEU A 57 0.00 33.18 -24.48
CA LEU A 57 0.57 31.84 -24.32
C LEU A 57 2.03 31.84 -24.78
N TYR A 58 2.88 31.23 -23.95
CA TYR A 58 4.28 30.90 -24.25
C TYR A 58 4.44 29.37 -24.21
N SER A 59 5.17 28.80 -25.18
CA SER A 59 5.33 27.36 -25.22
C SER A 59 6.63 26.92 -25.90
N THR A 60 6.95 25.63 -25.80
CA THR A 60 8.16 25.03 -26.39
C THR A 60 7.81 23.80 -27.23
N GLY A 61 8.60 23.54 -28.26
CA GLY A 61 8.66 22.25 -28.99
C GLY A 61 7.30 21.65 -29.34
N GLY A 62 7.08 20.40 -28.94
CA GLY A 62 5.85 19.68 -29.27
C GLY A 62 4.58 20.25 -28.63
N THR A 63 4.69 20.97 -27.50
CA THR A 63 3.53 21.65 -26.90
C THR A 63 3.14 22.88 -27.71
N LEU A 64 4.10 23.64 -28.24
CA LEU A 64 3.86 24.76 -29.16
C LEU A 64 3.15 24.27 -30.42
N ALA A 65 3.67 23.20 -31.04
CA ALA A 65 3.04 22.61 -32.23
C ALA A 65 1.59 22.15 -31.95
N PHE A 66 1.34 21.57 -30.80
CA PHE A 66 -0.01 21.17 -30.37
C PHE A 66 -0.95 22.37 -30.24
N ILE A 67 -0.53 23.47 -29.57
CA ILE A 67 -1.35 24.67 -29.41
C ILE A 67 -1.67 25.27 -30.77
N ASN A 68 -0.67 25.40 -31.65
CA ASN A 68 -0.85 25.93 -33.00
C ASN A 68 -1.79 25.05 -33.85
N SER A 69 -1.77 23.71 -33.68
CA SER A 69 -2.70 22.82 -34.38
C SER A 69 -4.16 23.01 -33.99
N LEU A 70 -4.43 23.61 -32.81
CA LEU A 70 -5.79 24.00 -32.39
C LEU A 70 -6.23 25.34 -32.96
N GLY A 71 -5.42 25.98 -33.80
CA GLY A 71 -5.70 27.32 -34.36
C GLY A 71 -5.48 28.46 -33.36
N LEU A 72 -4.73 28.22 -32.29
CA LEU A 72 -4.42 29.21 -31.26
C LEU A 72 -3.00 29.74 -31.44
N GLU A 73 -2.81 31.04 -31.20
CA GLU A 73 -1.50 31.68 -31.25
C GLU A 73 -0.73 31.47 -29.93
N ALA A 74 0.52 31.03 -30.02
CA ALA A 74 1.44 30.95 -28.89
C ALA A 74 2.84 31.40 -29.33
N THR A 75 3.51 32.14 -28.45
CA THR A 75 4.89 32.63 -28.67
C THR A 75 5.87 31.50 -28.30
N ALA A 76 6.82 31.19 -29.18
CA ALA A 76 7.89 30.26 -28.84
C ALA A 76 8.76 30.81 -27.72
N VAL A 77 9.24 29.96 -26.83
CA VAL A 77 10.19 30.38 -25.79
C VAL A 77 11.51 30.84 -26.39
N GLU A 78 11.89 30.31 -27.52
CA GLU A 78 13.05 30.71 -28.30
C GLU A 78 12.94 32.18 -28.75
N ASP A 79 11.73 32.64 -29.13
CA ASP A 79 11.48 34.07 -29.50
C ASP A 79 11.51 34.95 -28.25
N LEU A 80 11.02 34.47 -27.10
CA LEU A 80 11.07 35.17 -25.83
C LEU A 80 12.51 35.35 -25.32
N THR A 81 13.36 34.34 -25.50
CA THR A 81 14.72 34.33 -24.99
C THR A 81 15.73 34.91 -25.96
N GLY A 82 15.40 34.96 -27.25
CA GLY A 82 16.34 35.25 -28.32
C GLY A 82 17.43 34.20 -28.47
N TYR A 83 17.25 32.99 -27.89
CA TYR A 83 18.23 31.93 -27.87
C TYR A 83 17.64 30.61 -28.36
N PRO A 84 18.33 29.89 -29.25
CA PRO A 84 17.81 28.63 -29.79
C PRO A 84 17.80 27.52 -28.74
N SER A 85 16.97 26.51 -28.95
CA SER A 85 17.06 25.24 -28.22
C SER A 85 18.34 24.53 -28.63
N ILE A 86 19.21 24.19 -27.66
CA ILE A 86 20.52 23.56 -27.89
C ILE A 86 20.65 22.22 -27.17
N LEU A 87 21.74 21.50 -27.47
CA LEU A 87 22.08 20.20 -26.86
C LEU A 87 20.93 19.18 -27.00
N GLY A 88 20.35 19.09 -28.19
CA GLY A 88 19.24 18.16 -28.44
C GLY A 88 17.95 18.52 -27.69
N GLY A 89 17.78 19.78 -27.26
CA GLY A 89 16.60 20.23 -26.52
C GLY A 89 16.73 20.16 -25.00
N ARG A 90 17.89 19.75 -24.48
CA ARG A 90 18.13 19.73 -23.02
C ARG A 90 18.19 21.13 -22.40
N VAL A 91 18.53 22.15 -23.18
CA VAL A 91 18.56 23.55 -22.75
C VAL A 91 17.68 24.38 -23.68
N LYS A 92 16.55 24.85 -23.18
CA LYS A 92 15.61 25.72 -23.89
C LYS A 92 14.86 26.69 -22.98
N THR A 93 14.44 26.25 -21.80
CA THR A 93 13.71 27.08 -20.82
C THR A 93 14.60 27.61 -19.70
N LEU A 94 15.82 27.11 -19.54
CA LEU A 94 16.79 27.54 -18.53
C LEU A 94 17.45 28.86 -18.93
N HIS A 95 16.66 29.93 -18.89
CA HIS A 95 17.08 31.27 -19.34
C HIS A 95 16.59 32.35 -18.37
N PRO A 96 17.37 33.43 -18.10
CA PRO A 96 16.96 34.52 -17.23
C PRO A 96 15.63 35.18 -17.58
N SER A 97 15.28 35.31 -18.87
CA SER A 97 13.98 35.88 -19.28
C SER A 97 12.80 34.99 -18.85
N VAL A 98 12.95 33.68 -18.85
CA VAL A 98 11.91 32.73 -18.40
C VAL A 98 11.83 32.74 -16.88
N PHE A 99 12.94 32.48 -16.22
CA PHE A 99 12.99 32.40 -14.75
C PHE A 99 12.73 33.74 -14.07
N GLY A 100 13.18 34.84 -14.65
CA GLY A 100 12.86 36.19 -14.18
C GLY A 100 11.36 36.50 -14.29
N GLY A 101 10.72 36.07 -15.38
CA GLY A 101 9.27 36.18 -15.57
C GLY A 101 8.46 35.43 -14.53
N ILE A 102 8.96 34.25 -14.09
CA ILE A 102 8.34 33.41 -13.05
C ILE A 102 8.65 33.93 -11.64
N LEU A 103 9.91 34.26 -11.35
CA LEU A 103 10.41 34.55 -10.00
C LEU A 103 10.31 36.01 -9.58
N GLY A 104 10.13 36.97 -10.53
CA GLY A 104 10.06 38.38 -10.22
C GLY A 104 8.88 38.66 -9.28
N ARG A 105 9.16 39.37 -8.18
CA ARG A 105 8.15 39.77 -7.19
C ARG A 105 7.43 41.02 -7.67
N ARG A 106 6.11 40.91 -7.88
CA ARG A 106 5.32 42.02 -8.48
C ARG A 106 5.10 43.20 -7.55
N ASP A 107 5.29 42.98 -6.23
CA ASP A 107 5.23 44.01 -5.18
C ASP A 107 6.59 44.66 -4.87
N ASN A 108 7.70 44.15 -5.46
CA ASN A 108 9.05 44.67 -5.25
C ASN A 108 9.46 45.62 -6.39
N GLU A 109 9.79 46.84 -6.05
CA GLU A 109 10.13 47.89 -7.03
C GLU A 109 11.40 47.55 -7.82
N GLY A 110 12.48 47.11 -7.12
CA GLY A 110 13.72 46.75 -7.78
C GLY A 110 13.59 45.54 -8.73
N ASP A 111 12.73 44.57 -8.42
CA ASP A 111 12.44 43.47 -9.35
C ASP A 111 11.73 44.00 -10.59
N ARG A 112 10.75 44.88 -10.43
CA ARG A 112 10.01 45.50 -11.59
C ARG A 112 10.92 46.33 -12.47
N GLU A 113 11.82 47.14 -11.89
CA GLU A 113 12.82 47.91 -12.63
C GLU A 113 13.74 47.01 -13.46
N GLN A 114 14.23 45.90 -12.86
CA GLN A 114 15.09 44.97 -13.57
C GLN A 114 14.31 44.22 -14.67
N MET A 115 13.07 43.80 -14.41
CA MET A 115 12.23 43.17 -15.43
C MET A 115 11.98 44.09 -16.61
N ALA A 116 11.71 45.37 -16.33
CA ALA A 116 11.53 46.39 -17.38
C ALA A 116 12.83 46.63 -18.16
N LYS A 117 13.96 46.77 -17.45
CA LYS A 117 15.28 47.02 -18.06
C LYS A 117 15.70 45.91 -19.02
N TYR A 118 15.42 44.64 -18.65
CA TYR A 118 15.81 43.47 -19.46
C TYR A 118 14.67 42.91 -20.31
N ALA A 119 13.56 43.61 -20.45
CA ALA A 119 12.38 43.22 -21.23
C ALA A 119 11.83 41.83 -20.83
N ILE A 120 11.87 41.52 -19.52
CA ILE A 120 11.40 40.24 -18.95
C ILE A 120 9.87 40.33 -18.77
N PRO A 121 9.04 39.52 -19.46
CA PRO A 121 7.60 39.52 -19.27
C PRO A 121 7.20 38.86 -17.96
N GLU A 122 6.11 39.29 -17.37
CA GLU A 122 5.49 38.55 -16.27
C GLU A 122 4.94 37.20 -16.75
N ILE A 123 5.11 36.14 -15.99
CA ILE A 123 4.50 34.82 -16.22
C ILE A 123 3.62 34.49 -15.00
N ASP A 124 2.30 34.50 -15.20
CA ASP A 124 1.31 34.36 -14.14
C ASP A 124 0.88 32.90 -13.91
N LEU A 125 1.04 32.05 -14.93
CA LEU A 125 0.70 30.63 -14.89
C LEU A 125 1.83 29.82 -15.54
N VAL A 126 2.20 28.73 -14.89
CA VAL A 126 3.10 27.70 -15.44
C VAL A 126 2.37 26.37 -15.44
N ILE A 127 2.28 25.70 -16.59
CA ILE A 127 1.75 24.34 -16.73
C ILE A 127 2.89 23.46 -17.25
N VAL A 128 3.35 22.55 -16.40
CA VAL A 128 4.49 21.67 -16.71
C VAL A 128 4.21 20.31 -16.11
N ASP A 129 4.42 19.27 -16.88
CA ASP A 129 4.57 17.92 -16.37
C ASP A 129 6.00 17.41 -16.55
N LEU A 130 6.34 16.34 -15.87
CA LEU A 130 7.66 15.72 -15.92
C LEU A 130 7.68 14.53 -16.88
N TYR A 131 8.85 14.19 -17.39
CA TYR A 131 9.02 12.97 -18.17
C TYR A 131 8.70 11.72 -17.35
N PRO A 132 8.19 10.64 -17.99
CA PRO A 132 7.75 9.41 -17.33
C PRO A 132 8.92 8.54 -16.85
N PHE A 133 9.72 9.04 -15.91
CA PHE A 133 10.91 8.37 -15.40
C PHE A 133 10.60 6.99 -14.81
N GLU A 134 9.65 6.92 -13.87
CA GLU A 134 9.27 5.67 -13.18
C GLU A 134 8.68 4.64 -14.15
N GLN A 135 7.86 5.08 -15.11
CA GLN A 135 7.32 4.19 -16.15
C GLN A 135 8.42 3.64 -17.04
N THR A 136 9.43 4.44 -17.36
CA THR A 136 10.58 4.00 -18.16
C THR A 136 11.45 3.01 -17.38
N VAL A 137 11.65 3.24 -16.07
CA VAL A 137 12.33 2.27 -15.19
C VAL A 137 11.53 0.96 -15.12
N ALA A 138 10.22 1.03 -14.93
CA ALA A 138 9.35 -0.14 -14.81
C ALA A 138 9.26 -0.96 -16.11
N SER A 139 9.46 -0.33 -17.26
CA SER A 139 9.48 -1.04 -18.57
C SER A 139 10.75 -1.87 -18.80
N GLY A 140 11.75 -1.79 -17.91
CA GLY A 140 13.04 -2.47 -18.08
C GLY A 140 13.90 -1.87 -19.19
N ALA A 141 13.72 -0.59 -19.52
CA ALA A 141 14.48 0.09 -20.54
C ALA A 141 15.99 0.14 -20.20
N GLU A 142 16.84 0.28 -21.22
CA GLU A 142 18.27 0.46 -21.06
C GLU A 142 18.61 1.72 -20.25
N GLU A 143 19.68 1.68 -19.47
CA GLU A 143 20.09 2.74 -18.53
C GLU A 143 20.14 4.12 -19.21
N GLN A 144 20.72 4.22 -20.40
CA GLN A 144 20.80 5.49 -21.12
C GLN A 144 19.40 6.08 -21.42
N ALA A 145 18.43 5.24 -21.77
CA ALA A 145 17.06 5.67 -22.04
C ALA A 145 16.36 6.15 -20.75
N ILE A 146 16.67 5.53 -19.62
CA ILE A 146 16.17 5.94 -18.29
C ILE A 146 16.76 7.30 -17.89
N ILE A 147 18.08 7.47 -18.06
CA ILE A 147 18.78 8.72 -17.73
C ILE A 147 18.24 9.89 -18.56
N GLU A 148 17.92 9.68 -19.85
CA GLU A 148 17.32 10.71 -20.71
C GLU A 148 15.90 11.13 -20.25
N LYS A 149 15.28 10.39 -19.34
CA LYS A 149 13.98 10.78 -18.71
C LYS A 149 14.15 11.56 -17.42
N ILE A 150 15.35 11.87 -16.98
CA ILE A 150 15.59 12.78 -15.87
C ILE A 150 15.33 14.22 -16.36
N ASP A 151 14.22 14.80 -15.93
CA ASP A 151 13.82 16.15 -16.33
C ASP A 151 14.60 17.20 -15.54
N ILE A 152 15.28 18.08 -16.25
CA ILE A 152 16.03 19.22 -15.65
C ILE A 152 15.23 20.52 -15.80
N GLY A 153 14.69 20.77 -16.97
CA GLY A 153 13.98 22.03 -17.26
C GLY A 153 12.63 22.12 -16.59
N GLY A 154 11.80 21.07 -16.71
CA GLY A 154 10.46 21.03 -16.15
C GLY A 154 10.48 21.10 -14.62
N ILE A 155 11.32 20.29 -13.96
CA ILE A 155 11.44 20.33 -12.49
C ILE A 155 11.89 21.72 -11.99
N SER A 156 12.79 22.38 -12.71
CA SER A 156 13.26 23.72 -12.37
C SER A 156 12.13 24.75 -12.47
N LEU A 157 11.31 24.69 -13.53
CA LEU A 157 10.13 25.56 -13.71
C LEU A 157 9.09 25.34 -12.61
N ILE A 158 8.81 24.07 -12.27
CA ILE A 158 7.89 23.69 -11.17
C ILE A 158 8.32 24.34 -9.86
N ARG A 159 9.59 24.19 -9.48
CA ARG A 159 10.13 24.73 -8.24
C ARG A 159 10.16 26.26 -8.22
N ALA A 160 10.52 26.89 -9.34
CA ALA A 160 10.55 28.35 -9.46
C ALA A 160 9.14 28.94 -9.28
N ALA A 161 8.15 28.43 -9.99
CA ALA A 161 6.78 28.91 -9.91
C ALA A 161 6.16 28.65 -8.52
N ALA A 162 6.39 27.47 -7.94
CA ALA A 162 5.97 27.14 -6.58
C ALA A 162 6.57 28.09 -5.53
N LYS A 163 7.85 28.47 -5.66
CA LYS A 163 8.51 29.43 -4.79
C LYS A 163 7.84 30.80 -4.84
N ASN A 164 7.43 31.24 -6.04
CA ASN A 164 6.77 32.53 -6.24
C ASN A 164 5.23 32.43 -6.30
N TYR A 165 4.62 31.54 -5.52
CA TYR A 165 3.17 31.32 -5.50
C TYR A 165 2.34 32.58 -5.21
N LYS A 166 2.94 33.62 -4.63
CA LYS A 166 2.27 34.91 -4.43
C LYS A 166 1.86 35.52 -5.76
N ASP A 167 2.66 35.33 -6.78
CA ASP A 167 2.52 35.96 -8.08
C ASP A 167 2.21 34.97 -9.22
N THR A 168 2.65 33.72 -9.13
CA THR A 168 2.55 32.73 -10.20
C THR A 168 1.79 31.49 -9.72
N LEU A 169 0.82 31.02 -10.53
CA LEU A 169 0.19 29.72 -10.36
C LEU A 169 1.06 28.64 -11.03
N ILE A 170 1.25 27.49 -10.39
CA ILE A 170 1.91 26.32 -10.99
C ILE A 170 0.94 25.14 -11.06
N VAL A 171 0.90 24.44 -12.20
CA VAL A 171 0.18 23.18 -12.39
C VAL A 171 1.19 22.14 -12.82
N PRO A 172 1.64 21.28 -11.89
CA PRO A 172 2.80 20.40 -12.09
C PRO A 172 2.45 19.00 -12.63
N SER A 173 1.18 18.74 -12.93
CA SER A 173 0.72 17.42 -13.39
C SER A 173 -0.62 17.48 -14.09
N VAL A 174 -0.83 16.60 -15.08
CA VAL A 174 -2.09 16.39 -15.80
C VAL A 174 -3.26 16.05 -14.85
N VAL A 175 -3.01 15.39 -13.74
CA VAL A 175 -4.03 15.03 -12.74
C VAL A 175 -4.78 16.27 -12.19
N MET A 176 -4.15 17.44 -12.25
CA MET A 176 -4.71 18.70 -11.74
C MET A 176 -5.47 19.51 -12.80
N TYR A 177 -5.55 19.04 -14.04
CA TYR A 177 -6.18 19.77 -15.13
C TYR A 177 -7.68 20.02 -14.93
N GLY A 178 -8.39 19.05 -14.34
CA GLY A 178 -9.81 19.20 -14.00
C GLY A 178 -10.06 20.33 -13.00
N GLU A 179 -9.25 20.41 -11.92
CA GLU A 179 -9.32 21.48 -10.92
C GLU A 179 -8.95 22.85 -11.53
N LEU A 180 -7.88 22.88 -12.34
CA LEU A 180 -7.48 24.10 -13.05
C LEU A 180 -8.59 24.61 -13.97
N LEU A 181 -9.14 23.75 -14.82
CA LEU A 181 -10.16 24.12 -15.79
C LEU A 181 -11.43 24.67 -15.12
N ALA A 182 -11.87 24.04 -14.03
CA ALA A 182 -12.98 24.54 -13.23
C ALA A 182 -12.69 25.95 -12.69
N MET A 183 -11.50 26.15 -12.10
CA MET A 183 -11.08 27.47 -11.62
C MET A 183 -11.04 28.55 -12.73
N LEU A 184 -10.48 28.20 -13.89
CA LEU A 184 -10.38 29.15 -15.01
C LEU A 184 -11.76 29.60 -15.52
N LYS A 185 -12.71 28.65 -15.61
CA LYS A 185 -14.09 28.92 -16.04
C LYS A 185 -14.88 29.73 -15.00
N GLU A 186 -14.81 29.31 -13.73
CA GLU A 186 -15.59 29.92 -12.63
C GLU A 186 -15.08 31.33 -12.25
N GLN A 187 -13.79 31.60 -12.42
CA GLN A 187 -13.15 32.83 -11.96
C GLN A 187 -12.58 33.68 -13.13
N GLU A 188 -13.05 33.45 -14.36
CA GLU A 188 -12.65 34.20 -15.55
C GLU A 188 -11.13 34.35 -15.69
N CYS A 189 -10.40 33.24 -15.64
CA CYS A 189 -8.93 33.16 -15.62
C CYS A 189 -8.30 33.99 -14.49
N SER A 190 -8.89 33.98 -13.31
CA SER A 190 -8.31 34.60 -12.11
C SER A 190 -8.09 33.56 -11.02
N THR A 191 -7.18 33.86 -10.08
CA THR A 191 -6.82 32.93 -8.99
C THR A 191 -6.70 33.65 -7.66
N THR A 192 -6.99 32.96 -6.56
CA THR A 192 -6.76 33.47 -5.20
C THR A 192 -5.38 33.05 -4.69
N ILE A 193 -4.88 33.72 -3.65
CA ILE A 193 -3.60 33.39 -3.03
C ILE A 193 -3.63 31.99 -2.39
N GLU A 194 -4.78 31.57 -1.84
CA GLU A 194 -4.94 30.24 -1.23
C GLU A 194 -4.86 29.13 -2.28
N GLN A 195 -5.47 29.34 -3.46
CA GLN A 195 -5.36 28.41 -4.58
C GLN A 195 -3.91 28.29 -5.04
N ARG A 196 -3.22 29.41 -5.28
CA ARG A 196 -1.82 29.39 -5.69
C ARG A 196 -0.92 28.73 -4.65
N ARG A 197 -1.15 28.94 -3.34
CA ARG A 197 -0.43 28.29 -2.26
C ARG A 197 -0.68 26.77 -2.22
N ARG A 198 -1.93 26.36 -2.46
CA ARG A 198 -2.29 24.93 -2.54
C ARG A 198 -1.55 24.26 -3.70
N PHE A 199 -1.58 24.86 -4.90
CA PHE A 199 -0.87 24.31 -6.04
C PHE A 199 0.66 24.33 -5.87
N ALA A 200 1.21 25.29 -5.15
CA ALA A 200 2.63 25.28 -4.78
C ALA A 200 2.97 24.10 -3.85
N ALA A 201 2.11 23.76 -2.91
CA ALA A 201 2.31 22.59 -2.07
C ALA A 201 2.27 21.28 -2.89
N LEU A 202 1.31 21.16 -3.82
CA LEU A 202 1.22 20.04 -4.76
C LEU A 202 2.46 19.97 -5.67
N ALA A 203 2.99 21.09 -6.11
CA ALA A 203 4.20 21.15 -6.91
C ALA A 203 5.43 20.62 -6.16
N PHE A 204 5.56 20.93 -4.88
CA PHE A 204 6.64 20.36 -4.06
C PHE A 204 6.40 18.88 -3.73
N SER A 205 5.16 18.40 -3.64
CA SER A 205 4.87 16.97 -3.56
C SER A 205 5.37 16.24 -4.80
N VAL A 206 5.01 16.71 -6.00
CA VAL A 206 5.47 16.15 -7.28
C VAL A 206 7.00 16.17 -7.38
N SER A 207 7.63 17.31 -7.06
CA SER A 207 9.09 17.45 -7.11
C SER A 207 9.81 16.49 -6.14
N SER A 208 9.32 16.36 -4.90
CA SER A 208 9.96 15.48 -3.91
C SER A 208 9.79 14.00 -4.24
N HIS A 209 8.63 13.62 -4.80
CA HIS A 209 8.37 12.26 -5.28
C HIS A 209 9.33 11.91 -6.43
N TYR A 210 9.44 12.81 -7.42
CA TYR A 210 10.30 12.63 -8.57
C TYR A 210 11.78 12.46 -8.19
N ASP A 211 12.30 13.35 -7.34
CA ASP A 211 13.68 13.26 -6.84
C ASP A 211 13.91 11.98 -6.01
N SER A 212 12.89 11.57 -5.24
CA SER A 212 12.95 10.32 -4.47
C SER A 212 13.00 9.08 -5.37
N ALA A 213 12.24 9.06 -6.46
CA ALA A 213 12.26 7.98 -7.43
C ALA A 213 13.62 7.88 -8.12
N ILE A 214 14.21 9.01 -8.53
CA ILE A 214 15.55 9.07 -9.14
C ILE A 214 16.61 8.60 -8.14
N PHE A 215 16.57 9.10 -6.90
CA PHE A 215 17.48 8.66 -5.84
C PHE A 215 17.39 7.16 -5.61
N ASN A 216 16.19 6.60 -5.49
CA ASN A 216 15.99 5.17 -5.27
C ASN A 216 16.49 4.33 -6.44
N TYR A 217 16.38 4.84 -7.68
CA TYR A 217 16.95 4.17 -8.86
C TYR A 217 18.46 4.04 -8.75
N PHE A 218 19.18 5.14 -8.51
CA PHE A 218 20.64 5.11 -8.35
C PHE A 218 21.08 4.35 -7.11
N ASN A 219 20.31 4.43 -6.02
CA ASN A 219 20.66 3.78 -4.76
C ASN A 219 20.53 2.24 -4.79
N ARG A 220 20.01 1.65 -5.89
CA ARG A 220 20.05 0.20 -6.07
C ARG A 220 21.49 -0.34 -6.10
N THR A 221 22.42 0.43 -6.65
CA THR A 221 23.84 0.08 -6.78
C THR A 221 24.72 0.76 -5.72
N GLU A 222 24.47 2.02 -5.42
CA GLU A 222 25.35 2.84 -4.55
C GLU A 222 25.23 2.52 -3.06
N LYS A 223 24.09 1.97 -2.61
CA LYS A 223 23.85 1.56 -1.22
C LYS A 223 24.08 2.67 -0.19
N ILE A 224 23.66 3.89 -0.51
CA ILE A 224 23.69 5.01 0.41
C ILE A 224 22.68 4.76 1.54
N ASP A 225 23.10 4.91 2.79
CA ASP A 225 22.26 4.72 3.98
C ASP A 225 21.24 5.87 4.14
N ALA A 226 20.26 5.90 3.27
CA ALA A 226 19.17 6.87 3.29
C ALA A 226 17.87 6.24 2.79
N MET A 227 16.81 6.42 3.55
CA MET A 227 15.46 5.97 3.18
C MET A 227 14.67 7.13 2.56
N ARG A 228 14.09 6.90 1.39
CA ARG A 228 13.15 7.80 0.72
C ARG A 228 11.92 7.00 0.32
N MET A 229 10.80 7.31 0.97
CA MET A 229 9.50 6.71 0.66
C MET A 229 8.49 7.84 0.45
N THR A 230 7.83 7.81 -0.68
CA THR A 230 6.78 8.78 -1.04
C THR A 230 5.57 8.04 -1.58
N ASN A 231 4.41 8.45 -1.15
CA ASN A 231 3.14 7.95 -1.66
C ASN A 231 2.25 9.15 -1.97
N ASP A 232 1.74 9.23 -3.18
CA ASP A 232 0.79 10.24 -3.61
C ASP A 232 -0.64 9.77 -3.35
N GLY A 233 -1.42 10.65 -2.74
CA GLY A 233 -2.79 10.35 -2.36
C GLY A 233 -2.92 9.59 -1.04
N ALA A 234 -4.03 9.82 -0.39
CA ALA A 234 -4.41 9.16 0.85
C ALA A 234 -5.87 8.75 0.81
N MET A 235 -6.17 7.53 1.20
CA MET A 235 -7.51 7.10 1.53
C MET A 235 -7.76 7.41 3.00
N SER A 236 -8.63 8.40 3.29
CA SER A 236 -9.06 8.67 4.66
C SER A 236 -9.82 7.47 5.21
N LEU A 237 -9.43 7.00 6.37
CA LEU A 237 -10.09 5.93 7.10
C LEU A 237 -11.03 6.53 8.14
N ARG A 238 -12.05 5.79 8.49
CA ARG A 238 -13.05 6.25 9.45
C ARG A 238 -12.45 6.61 10.82
N TYR A 239 -11.47 5.83 11.27
CA TYR A 239 -10.63 6.02 12.46
C TYR A 239 -9.47 5.01 12.41
N GLY A 240 -8.50 5.11 13.31
CA GLY A 240 -7.39 4.18 13.47
C GLY A 240 -7.81 2.86 14.12
N GLU A 241 -6.95 2.29 14.96
CA GLU A 241 -7.33 1.09 15.73
C GLU A 241 -8.52 1.36 16.66
N ASN A 242 -8.61 2.60 17.16
CA ASN A 242 -9.66 3.03 18.07
C ASN A 242 -10.38 4.29 17.56
N PRO A 243 -11.66 4.49 17.92
CA PRO A 243 -12.50 5.59 17.39
C PRO A 243 -11.98 7.01 17.62
N HIS A 244 -11.11 7.23 18.58
CA HIS A 244 -10.51 8.53 18.88
C HIS A 244 -9.23 8.85 18.09
N GLN A 245 -8.76 7.91 17.29
CA GLN A 245 -7.53 8.03 16.49
C GLN A 245 -7.87 8.35 15.04
N GLU A 246 -7.32 9.44 14.51
CA GLU A 246 -7.38 9.71 13.07
C GLU A 246 -6.46 8.73 12.31
N ALA A 247 -6.88 8.33 11.11
CA ALA A 247 -6.10 7.43 10.28
C ALA A 247 -6.30 7.68 8.78
N ALA A 248 -5.26 7.34 8.03
CA ALA A 248 -5.27 7.31 6.58
C ALA A 248 -4.38 6.17 6.07
N PHE A 249 -4.72 5.63 4.92
CA PHE A 249 -3.88 4.71 4.18
C PHE A 249 -3.23 5.45 3.01
N TYR A 250 -1.92 5.36 2.89
CA TYR A 250 -1.15 5.94 1.79
C TYR A 250 -0.67 4.82 0.87
N GLY A 251 -1.22 4.74 -0.30
CA GLY A 251 -0.91 3.72 -1.31
C GLY A 251 -2.06 3.55 -2.31
N LYS A 252 -1.86 2.68 -3.31
CA LYS A 252 -2.85 2.36 -4.34
C LYS A 252 -3.49 1.01 -4.01
N ILE A 253 -4.51 1.02 -3.17
CA ILE A 253 -5.18 -0.21 -2.73
C ILE A 253 -5.87 -0.94 -3.89
N GLU A 254 -6.25 -0.18 -4.92
CA GLU A 254 -6.90 -0.69 -6.14
C GLU A 254 -5.99 -1.60 -6.98
N ASP A 255 -4.67 -1.50 -6.79
CA ASP A 255 -3.72 -2.41 -7.44
C ASP A 255 -3.74 -3.81 -6.80
N MET A 256 -4.16 -3.91 -5.54
CA MET A 256 -4.20 -5.15 -4.77
C MET A 256 -5.52 -5.91 -4.94
N PHE A 257 -6.64 -5.21 -4.91
CA PHE A 257 -7.98 -5.81 -5.01
C PHE A 257 -9.05 -4.82 -5.46
N SER A 258 -10.18 -5.35 -5.95
CA SER A 258 -11.39 -4.57 -6.22
C SER A 258 -12.40 -4.80 -5.09
N LYS A 259 -12.92 -3.72 -4.49
CA LYS A 259 -14.05 -3.84 -3.55
C LYS A 259 -15.36 -3.97 -4.33
N LEU A 260 -15.99 -5.14 -4.24
CA LEU A 260 -17.24 -5.46 -4.95
C LEU A 260 -18.48 -5.06 -4.15
N HIS A 261 -18.41 -5.05 -2.81
CA HIS A 261 -19.56 -4.81 -1.94
C HIS A 261 -19.13 -4.39 -0.53
N GLY A 262 -20.09 -3.87 0.26
CA GLY A 262 -19.99 -3.66 1.69
C GLY A 262 -19.59 -2.27 2.13
N LYS A 263 -19.44 -2.12 3.46
CA LYS A 263 -19.01 -0.88 4.12
C LYS A 263 -17.58 -0.49 3.73
N ASP A 264 -17.17 0.73 4.11
CA ASP A 264 -15.80 1.16 3.90
C ASP A 264 -14.82 0.37 4.76
N ILE A 265 -13.61 0.14 4.19
CA ILE A 265 -12.53 -0.59 4.84
C ILE A 265 -12.00 0.26 5.99
N SER A 266 -11.89 -0.33 7.19
CA SER A 266 -11.31 0.32 8.35
C SER A 266 -9.82 0.05 8.46
N TYR A 267 -9.14 0.79 9.35
CA TYR A 267 -7.74 0.55 9.68
C TYR A 267 -7.50 -0.91 10.15
N ASN A 268 -8.33 -1.41 11.06
CA ASN A 268 -8.23 -2.79 11.53
C ASN A 268 -8.46 -3.82 10.41
N ASN A 269 -9.44 -3.54 9.51
CA ASN A 269 -9.62 -4.42 8.35
C ASN A 269 -8.38 -4.47 7.46
N LEU A 270 -7.67 -3.34 7.24
CA LEU A 270 -6.42 -3.34 6.44
C LEU A 270 -5.34 -4.22 7.05
N LEU A 271 -5.16 -4.17 8.37
CA LEU A 271 -4.19 -5.02 9.06
C LEU A 271 -4.55 -6.51 8.95
N ASP A 272 -5.82 -6.85 9.14
CA ASP A 272 -6.31 -8.22 9.01
C ASP A 272 -6.23 -8.72 7.56
N ILE A 273 -6.50 -7.85 6.55
CA ILE A 273 -6.36 -8.14 5.12
C ILE A 273 -4.89 -8.46 4.78
N ASP A 274 -3.92 -7.63 5.21
CA ASP A 274 -2.49 -7.90 4.97
C ASP A 274 -2.04 -9.22 5.60
N ALA A 275 -2.50 -9.51 6.83
CA ALA A 275 -2.20 -10.77 7.51
C ALA A 275 -2.81 -11.98 6.77
N ALA A 276 -4.05 -11.85 6.30
CA ALA A 276 -4.76 -12.92 5.59
C ALA A 276 -4.13 -13.19 4.21
N MET A 277 -3.80 -12.14 3.45
CA MET A 277 -3.07 -12.26 2.18
C MET A 277 -1.70 -12.91 2.39
N GLY A 278 -1.02 -12.57 3.49
CA GLY A 278 0.24 -13.19 3.86
C GLY A 278 0.14 -14.68 4.11
N LEU A 279 -0.87 -15.10 4.84
CA LEU A 279 -1.07 -16.51 5.14
C LEU A 279 -1.48 -17.29 3.90
N ILE A 280 -2.46 -16.80 3.12
CA ILE A 280 -2.97 -17.53 1.96
C ILE A 280 -1.93 -17.64 0.83
N SER A 281 -0.96 -16.72 0.76
CA SER A 281 0.12 -16.79 -0.23
C SER A 281 0.96 -18.06 -0.11
N GLU A 282 1.07 -18.65 1.08
CA GLU A 282 1.76 -19.92 1.31
C GLU A 282 1.05 -21.13 0.68
N PHE A 283 -0.22 -20.97 0.32
CA PHE A 283 -1.09 -22.01 -0.21
C PHE A 283 -1.63 -21.68 -1.61
N TRP A 284 -1.13 -20.58 -2.24
CA TRP A 284 -1.76 -20.04 -3.44
C TRP A 284 -1.81 -21.02 -4.61
N GLU A 285 -0.68 -21.66 -4.91
CA GLU A 285 -0.55 -22.63 -6.00
C GLU A 285 -0.99 -24.06 -5.61
N GLY A 286 -1.30 -24.28 -4.32
CA GLY A 286 -1.64 -25.61 -3.77
C GLY A 286 -3.09 -26.04 -4.02
N GLU A 287 -3.56 -27.03 -3.30
CA GLU A 287 -4.95 -27.51 -3.30
C GLU A 287 -5.90 -26.44 -2.73
N PRO A 288 -7.24 -26.56 -2.92
CA PRO A 288 -8.20 -25.62 -2.37
C PRO A 288 -8.02 -25.43 -0.87
N THR A 289 -7.67 -24.20 -0.48
CA THR A 289 -7.37 -23.83 0.92
C THR A 289 -8.23 -22.65 1.34
N PHE A 290 -8.80 -22.74 2.52
CA PHE A 290 -9.58 -21.69 3.15
C PHE A 290 -8.97 -21.29 4.49
N ALA A 291 -8.84 -19.99 4.73
CA ALA A 291 -8.32 -19.44 5.99
C ALA A 291 -9.32 -18.44 6.59
N ILE A 292 -9.45 -18.51 7.91
CA ILE A 292 -10.25 -17.60 8.74
C ILE A 292 -9.32 -16.96 9.75
N LEU A 293 -9.26 -15.63 9.75
CA LEU A 293 -8.39 -14.88 10.64
C LEU A 293 -9.20 -13.91 11.51
N LYS A 294 -8.66 -13.62 12.66
CA LYS A 294 -9.14 -12.56 13.55
C LYS A 294 -7.97 -11.92 14.28
N HIS A 295 -7.92 -10.58 14.30
CA HIS A 295 -6.83 -9.82 14.93
C HIS A 295 -5.44 -10.29 14.45
N ASN A 296 -5.28 -10.37 13.12
CA ASN A 296 -4.05 -10.74 12.41
C ASN A 296 -3.58 -12.19 12.61
N ASN A 297 -4.35 -13.05 13.26
CA ASN A 297 -3.98 -14.45 13.50
C ASN A 297 -5.05 -15.40 12.96
N ALA A 298 -4.60 -16.56 12.48
CA ALA A 298 -5.49 -17.61 12.03
C ALA A 298 -6.23 -18.27 13.20
N CYS A 299 -7.55 -18.35 13.11
CA CYS A 299 -8.39 -19.16 13.97
C CYS A 299 -8.89 -20.42 13.26
N GLY A 300 -8.80 -20.48 11.93
CA GLY A 300 -9.11 -21.66 11.14
C GLY A 300 -8.36 -21.67 9.82
N VAL A 301 -7.76 -22.80 9.47
CA VAL A 301 -7.13 -23.05 8.16
C VAL A 301 -7.33 -24.51 7.81
N ALA A 302 -7.76 -24.76 6.58
CA ALA A 302 -7.84 -26.12 6.08
C ALA A 302 -7.66 -26.19 4.57
N THR A 303 -7.07 -27.29 4.11
CA THR A 303 -6.94 -27.66 2.70
C THR A 303 -7.74 -28.93 2.44
N ARG A 304 -8.58 -28.94 1.41
CA ARG A 304 -9.44 -30.08 1.04
C ARG A 304 -9.55 -30.21 -0.49
N ALA A 305 -10.24 -31.25 -0.93
CA ALA A 305 -10.48 -31.48 -2.36
C ALA A 305 -11.37 -30.39 -2.98
N THR A 306 -12.33 -29.86 -2.22
CA THR A 306 -13.22 -28.78 -2.64
C THR A 306 -13.09 -27.56 -1.73
N LEU A 307 -13.42 -26.38 -2.24
CA LEU A 307 -13.37 -25.15 -1.44
C LEU A 307 -14.42 -25.14 -0.32
N CYS A 308 -15.59 -25.72 -0.58
CA CYS A 308 -16.66 -25.85 0.41
C CYS A 308 -16.21 -26.71 1.61
N GLU A 309 -15.62 -27.87 1.34
CA GLU A 309 -15.06 -28.72 2.40
C GLU A 309 -13.92 -28.03 3.16
N ALA A 310 -13.05 -27.28 2.45
CA ALA A 310 -11.99 -26.51 3.07
C ALA A 310 -12.55 -25.42 4.01
N TYR A 311 -13.61 -24.73 3.61
CA TYR A 311 -14.30 -23.76 4.46
C TYR A 311 -14.91 -24.41 5.71
N GLU A 312 -15.66 -25.52 5.55
CA GLU A 312 -16.27 -26.22 6.69
C GLU A 312 -15.23 -26.72 7.68
N ALA A 313 -14.12 -27.29 7.17
CA ALA A 313 -13.01 -27.73 8.02
C ALA A 313 -12.29 -26.56 8.70
N ALA A 314 -12.08 -25.44 8.01
CA ALA A 314 -11.48 -24.24 8.60
C ALA A 314 -12.39 -23.63 9.68
N LEU A 315 -13.70 -23.59 9.45
CA LEU A 315 -14.68 -23.10 10.44
C LEU A 315 -14.71 -23.98 11.68
N ALA A 316 -14.58 -25.29 11.52
CA ALA A 316 -14.58 -26.24 12.64
C ALA A 316 -13.39 -26.07 13.61
N CYS A 317 -12.29 -25.44 13.17
CA CYS A 317 -11.12 -25.21 14.03
C CYS A 317 -11.45 -24.33 15.24
N ASP A 318 -12.23 -23.25 15.02
CA ASP A 318 -12.65 -22.31 16.06
C ASP A 318 -13.90 -21.52 15.57
N PRO A 319 -15.08 -22.12 15.63
CA PRO A 319 -16.31 -21.48 15.17
C PRO A 319 -16.69 -20.24 15.99
N VAL A 320 -16.20 -20.14 17.22
CA VAL A 320 -16.48 -19.00 18.10
C VAL A 320 -15.68 -17.77 17.66
N SER A 321 -14.38 -17.91 17.43
CA SER A 321 -13.52 -16.81 16.99
C SER A 321 -13.78 -16.43 15.52
N ALA A 322 -14.27 -17.34 14.69
CA ALA A 322 -14.62 -17.08 13.28
C ALA A 322 -15.71 -16.01 13.11
N PHE A 323 -16.58 -15.84 14.12
CA PHE A 323 -17.60 -14.81 14.10
C PHE A 323 -16.98 -13.40 14.05
N GLY A 324 -17.33 -12.63 13.02
CA GLY A 324 -16.78 -11.30 12.77
C GLY A 324 -15.33 -11.30 12.26
N GLY A 325 -14.83 -12.44 11.81
CA GLY A 325 -13.48 -12.59 11.26
C GLY A 325 -13.34 -12.12 9.81
N VAL A 326 -12.12 -12.24 9.32
CA VAL A 326 -11.71 -12.02 7.93
C VAL A 326 -11.45 -13.38 7.28
N LEU A 327 -12.09 -13.63 6.17
CA LEU A 327 -12.07 -14.87 5.42
C LEU A 327 -11.30 -14.71 4.12
N ILE A 328 -10.48 -15.68 3.77
CA ILE A 328 -9.71 -15.69 2.52
C ILE A 328 -9.54 -17.11 1.97
N CYS A 329 -9.54 -17.23 0.65
CA CYS A 329 -9.26 -18.50 -0.01
C CYS A 329 -8.40 -18.31 -1.27
N ASN A 330 -7.83 -19.42 -1.76
CA ASN A 330 -6.98 -19.45 -2.95
C ASN A 330 -7.70 -19.90 -4.22
N ARG A 331 -9.01 -20.03 -4.20
CA ARG A 331 -9.84 -20.46 -5.34
C ARG A 331 -11.07 -19.57 -5.48
N LYS A 332 -11.65 -19.61 -6.68
CA LYS A 332 -12.94 -18.97 -6.99
C LYS A 332 -14.02 -19.50 -6.04
N ILE A 333 -14.81 -18.59 -5.45
CA ILE A 333 -15.93 -18.96 -4.59
C ILE A 333 -17.12 -19.35 -5.48
N ASP A 334 -17.56 -20.60 -5.33
CA ASP A 334 -18.76 -21.18 -5.95
C ASP A 334 -20.02 -20.97 -5.09
N VAL A 335 -21.17 -21.33 -5.65
CA VAL A 335 -22.48 -21.20 -4.98
C VAL A 335 -22.53 -22.00 -3.68
N ALA A 336 -22.06 -23.24 -3.68
CA ALA A 336 -22.11 -24.12 -2.50
C ALA A 336 -21.30 -23.54 -1.33
N THR A 337 -20.09 -23.02 -1.62
CA THR A 337 -19.24 -22.35 -0.63
C THR A 337 -19.91 -21.05 -0.13
N ALA A 338 -20.50 -20.27 -1.04
CA ALA A 338 -21.15 -19.01 -0.70
C ALA A 338 -22.35 -19.20 0.25
N GLU A 339 -23.17 -20.22 0.01
CA GLU A 339 -24.30 -20.57 0.88
C GLU A 339 -23.84 -20.90 2.30
N LYS A 340 -22.78 -21.69 2.44
CA LYS A 340 -22.19 -22.01 3.76
C LYS A 340 -21.62 -20.75 4.45
N ILE A 341 -20.83 -19.96 3.76
CA ILE A 341 -20.29 -18.69 4.28
C ILE A 341 -21.41 -17.75 4.71
N ASN A 342 -22.53 -17.73 4.00
CA ASN A 342 -23.63 -16.80 4.27
C ASN A 342 -24.31 -17.04 5.62
N THR A 343 -24.13 -18.20 6.23
CA THR A 343 -24.62 -18.52 7.59
C THR A 343 -23.76 -17.88 8.68
N LEU A 344 -22.50 -17.55 8.38
CA LEU A 344 -21.58 -16.90 9.32
C LEU A 344 -21.57 -15.38 9.13
N PHE A 345 -21.57 -14.63 10.24
CA PHE A 345 -21.23 -13.22 10.18
C PHE A 345 -19.71 -13.08 10.04
N CYS A 346 -19.24 -12.50 8.93
CA CYS A 346 -17.86 -12.12 8.71
C CYS A 346 -17.76 -10.67 8.24
N GLU A 347 -16.68 -9.99 8.61
CA GLU A 347 -16.41 -8.60 8.25
C GLU A 347 -15.93 -8.47 6.80
N VAL A 348 -14.99 -9.33 6.39
CA VAL A 348 -14.35 -9.30 5.08
C VAL A 348 -14.29 -10.71 4.52
N LEU A 349 -14.54 -10.83 3.23
CA LEU A 349 -14.31 -12.06 2.47
C LEU A 349 -13.50 -11.74 1.22
N MET A 350 -12.42 -12.47 1.01
CA MET A 350 -11.48 -12.28 -0.09
C MET A 350 -11.29 -13.56 -0.89
N ALA A 351 -11.30 -13.45 -2.21
CA ALA A 351 -11.04 -14.54 -3.12
C ALA A 351 -10.45 -14.03 -4.44
N PRO A 352 -9.79 -14.87 -5.25
CA PRO A 352 -9.33 -14.48 -6.59
C PRO A 352 -10.48 -14.20 -7.57
N SER A 353 -11.68 -14.69 -7.31
CA SER A 353 -12.92 -14.39 -8.04
C SER A 353 -14.14 -15.00 -7.36
N PHE A 354 -15.33 -14.66 -7.85
CA PHE A 354 -16.61 -15.16 -7.37
C PHE A 354 -17.46 -15.61 -8.56
N GLU A 355 -18.24 -16.66 -8.40
CA GLU A 355 -19.35 -16.93 -9.32
C GLU A 355 -20.43 -15.86 -9.17
N GLU A 356 -21.12 -15.53 -10.25
CA GLU A 356 -22.12 -14.45 -10.26
C GLU A 356 -23.25 -14.72 -9.24
N GLU A 357 -23.78 -15.94 -9.23
CA GLU A 357 -24.80 -16.35 -8.27
C GLU A 357 -24.28 -16.36 -6.83
N ALA A 358 -23.04 -16.82 -6.61
CA ALA A 358 -22.37 -16.79 -5.31
C ALA A 358 -22.23 -15.35 -4.78
N LEU A 359 -21.86 -14.43 -5.67
CA LEU A 359 -21.72 -13.02 -5.33
C LEU A 359 -23.06 -12.41 -4.86
N GLU A 360 -24.17 -12.72 -5.55
CA GLU A 360 -25.49 -12.24 -5.15
C GLU A 360 -25.94 -12.79 -3.78
N ILE A 361 -25.66 -14.06 -3.49
CA ILE A 361 -25.90 -14.64 -2.16
C ILE A 361 -25.13 -13.88 -1.09
N LEU A 362 -23.85 -13.62 -1.34
CA LEU A 362 -22.96 -12.96 -0.36
C LEU A 362 -23.29 -11.48 -0.14
N LYS A 363 -23.77 -10.77 -1.15
CA LYS A 363 -24.23 -9.37 -1.09
C LYS A 363 -25.49 -9.19 -0.23
N SER A 364 -26.21 -10.26 0.11
CA SER A 364 -27.39 -10.20 0.99
C SER A 364 -27.06 -9.60 2.38
N LYS A 365 -25.80 -9.62 2.82
CA LYS A 365 -25.31 -8.99 4.05
C LYS A 365 -24.73 -7.61 3.73
N LYS A 366 -25.54 -6.56 3.87
CA LYS A 366 -25.24 -5.17 3.48
C LYS A 366 -23.83 -4.66 3.86
N ASN A 367 -23.33 -5.03 5.02
CA ASN A 367 -22.07 -4.48 5.55
C ASN A 367 -20.86 -5.39 5.29
N ARG A 368 -21.06 -6.62 4.77
CA ARG A 368 -19.96 -7.54 4.48
C ARG A 368 -19.10 -6.97 3.35
N ILE A 369 -17.81 -6.85 3.59
CA ILE A 369 -16.87 -6.39 2.58
C ILE A 369 -16.46 -7.58 1.71
N LEU A 370 -16.67 -7.47 0.40
CA LEU A 370 -16.27 -8.48 -0.59
C LEU A 370 -15.15 -7.92 -1.45
N LEU A 371 -14.02 -8.61 -1.47
CA LEU A 371 -12.81 -8.19 -2.19
C LEU A 371 -12.42 -9.24 -3.23
N ASP A 372 -12.29 -8.80 -4.47
CA ASP A 372 -11.78 -9.56 -5.60
C ASP A 372 -10.27 -9.29 -5.73
N LEU A 373 -9.43 -10.29 -5.43
CA LEU A 373 -7.99 -10.17 -5.37
C LEU A 373 -7.40 -10.10 -6.79
N LYS A 374 -6.64 -9.06 -7.07
CA LYS A 374 -5.89 -8.90 -8.33
C LYS A 374 -4.50 -9.50 -8.24
N THR A 375 -3.93 -9.50 -7.06
CA THR A 375 -2.62 -10.05 -6.75
C THR A 375 -2.53 -10.44 -5.28
N ILE A 376 -1.62 -11.37 -4.98
CA ILE A 376 -1.18 -11.68 -3.63
C ILE A 376 0.25 -11.19 -3.35
N GLU A 377 0.89 -10.59 -4.35
CA GLU A 377 2.23 -10.04 -4.21
C GLU A 377 2.20 -8.86 -3.23
N ARG A 378 3.18 -8.81 -2.37
CA ARG A 378 3.34 -7.77 -1.36
C ARG A 378 4.76 -7.20 -1.44
N PRO A 379 4.98 -5.94 -1.01
CA PRO A 379 6.32 -5.36 -1.01
C PRO A 379 7.34 -6.26 -0.29
N GLU A 380 8.51 -6.41 -0.89
CA GLU A 380 9.61 -7.21 -0.32
C GLU A 380 10.08 -6.65 1.03
N MET A 381 10.04 -5.32 1.18
CA MET A 381 10.43 -4.66 2.42
C MET A 381 9.22 -4.32 3.27
N THR A 382 9.38 -4.44 4.59
CA THR A 382 8.39 -4.00 5.59
C THR A 382 8.96 -2.87 6.42
N CYS A 383 8.11 -1.89 6.76
CA CYS A 383 8.45 -0.72 7.55
C CYS A 383 7.55 -0.65 8.79
N ARG A 384 8.14 -0.36 9.93
CA ARG A 384 7.40 -0.16 11.18
C ARG A 384 7.91 1.08 11.90
N SER A 385 7.03 1.99 12.29
CA SER A 385 7.41 3.10 13.16
C SER A 385 7.79 2.56 14.54
N VAL A 386 8.97 2.92 15.02
CA VAL A 386 9.52 2.49 16.31
C VAL A 386 10.26 3.66 16.92
N LEU A 387 9.97 3.98 18.17
CA LEU A 387 10.54 5.13 18.86
C LEU A 387 10.33 6.43 18.02
N ASN A 388 11.40 7.12 17.69
CA ASN A 388 11.39 8.33 16.85
C ASN A 388 11.86 8.07 15.40
N GLY A 389 11.83 6.81 14.95
CA GLY A 389 12.33 6.39 13.63
C GLY A 389 11.45 5.33 12.98
N VAL A 390 12.01 4.68 11.99
CA VAL A 390 11.38 3.58 11.24
C VAL A 390 12.35 2.40 11.19
N ALA A 391 11.90 1.24 11.68
CA ALA A 391 12.60 -0.02 11.48
C ALA A 391 12.16 -0.61 10.13
N VAL A 392 13.14 -1.01 9.33
CA VAL A 392 12.93 -1.58 7.99
C VAL A 392 13.59 -2.94 7.94
N GLN A 393 12.90 -3.93 7.40
CA GLN A 393 13.44 -5.27 7.20
C GLN A 393 12.86 -5.90 5.94
N GLN A 394 13.53 -6.94 5.43
CA GLN A 394 12.94 -7.79 4.42
C GLN A 394 11.74 -8.55 5.01
N ARG A 395 10.72 -8.75 4.19
CA ARG A 395 9.60 -9.62 4.52
C ARG A 395 10.09 -11.06 4.60
N ASP A 396 9.62 -11.82 5.57
CA ASP A 396 9.89 -13.25 5.65
C ASP A 396 9.13 -14.00 4.55
N MET A 397 9.83 -14.30 3.45
CA MET A 397 9.28 -14.95 2.26
C MET A 397 9.61 -16.46 2.23
N LYS A 398 10.45 -16.96 3.14
CA LYS A 398 10.89 -18.35 3.16
C LYS A 398 10.03 -19.21 4.09
N VAL A 399 9.86 -20.47 3.75
CA VAL A 399 9.21 -21.48 4.59
C VAL A 399 10.19 -22.63 4.87
N GLY A 400 10.45 -22.89 6.13
CA GLY A 400 11.28 -24.03 6.51
C GLY A 400 10.61 -25.35 6.13
N GLY A 401 11.37 -26.26 5.54
CA GLY A 401 10.86 -27.51 4.99
C GLY A 401 10.34 -27.41 3.56
N VAL A 402 10.26 -26.19 2.98
CA VAL A 402 9.96 -25.93 1.57
C VAL A 402 11.16 -25.28 0.91
N ASP A 403 11.58 -24.11 1.41
CA ASP A 403 12.74 -23.36 0.88
C ASP A 403 14.08 -23.80 1.51
N THR A 404 14.02 -24.56 2.59
CA THR A 404 15.16 -25.23 3.21
C THR A 404 14.81 -26.68 3.50
N GLU A 405 15.82 -27.56 3.52
CA GLU A 405 15.63 -28.95 3.88
C GLU A 405 15.15 -29.08 5.35
N ALA A 406 14.09 -29.86 5.56
CA ALA A 406 13.69 -30.28 6.90
C ALA A 406 14.50 -31.52 7.30
N VAL A 407 15.55 -31.30 8.10
CA VAL A 407 16.49 -32.36 8.51
C VAL A 407 15.92 -33.17 9.67
N GLN A 408 15.73 -34.47 9.44
CA GLN A 408 15.34 -35.39 10.51
C GLN A 408 16.45 -35.52 11.57
N LYS A 409 16.10 -35.32 12.82
CA LYS A 409 17.03 -35.37 13.99
C LYS A 409 16.85 -36.58 14.86
N THR A 410 15.76 -37.32 14.72
CA THR A 410 15.39 -38.46 15.54
C THR A 410 15.48 -39.78 14.77
N VAL A 411 15.55 -40.89 15.51
CA VAL A 411 15.56 -42.24 14.93
C VAL A 411 14.22 -42.55 14.23
N LYS A 412 13.09 -42.16 14.88
CA LYS A 412 11.77 -42.25 14.24
C LYS A 412 11.68 -41.25 13.11
N GLY A 413 11.37 -41.72 11.91
CA GLY A 413 11.03 -40.88 10.76
C GLY A 413 9.57 -40.48 10.75
N VAL A 414 9.23 -39.57 9.85
CA VAL A 414 7.85 -39.12 9.56
C VAL A 414 7.29 -39.86 8.35
N SER A 415 5.99 -40.14 8.35
CA SER A 415 5.28 -40.58 7.15
C SER A 415 5.08 -39.42 6.17
N GLU A 416 4.73 -39.71 4.90
CA GLU A 416 4.39 -38.71 3.91
C GLU A 416 3.23 -37.80 4.37
N GLU A 417 2.23 -38.38 5.03
CA GLU A 417 1.10 -37.62 5.59
C GLU A 417 1.54 -36.69 6.72
N GLN A 418 2.37 -37.18 7.64
CA GLN A 418 2.93 -36.38 8.73
C GLN A 418 3.81 -35.23 8.16
N MET A 419 4.61 -35.52 7.13
CA MET A 419 5.43 -34.48 6.48
C MET A 419 4.54 -33.38 5.87
N LYS A 420 3.45 -33.74 5.18
CA LYS A 420 2.47 -32.80 4.65
C LYS A 420 1.86 -31.94 5.76
N ASP A 421 1.48 -32.55 6.86
CA ASP A 421 0.90 -31.86 8.03
C ASP A 421 1.91 -30.96 8.74
N LEU A 422 3.16 -31.39 8.89
CA LEU A 422 4.24 -30.58 9.48
C LEU A 422 4.53 -29.33 8.64
N ILE A 423 4.61 -29.46 7.32
CA ILE A 423 4.80 -28.32 6.42
C ILE A 423 3.58 -27.39 6.47
N PHE A 424 2.37 -27.95 6.47
CA PHE A 424 1.13 -27.17 6.62
C PHE A 424 1.13 -26.38 7.94
N ALA A 425 1.45 -27.01 9.06
CA ALA A 425 1.55 -26.36 10.36
C ALA A 425 2.65 -25.29 10.39
N ASN A 426 3.79 -25.56 9.75
CA ASN A 426 4.92 -24.62 9.70
C ASN A 426 4.59 -23.36 8.89
N LYS A 427 3.83 -23.47 7.79
CA LYS A 427 3.28 -22.34 7.05
C LYS A 427 2.39 -21.45 7.93
N ILE A 428 1.58 -22.03 8.78
CA ILE A 428 0.67 -21.29 9.67
C ILE A 428 1.44 -20.65 10.82
N VAL A 429 2.39 -21.37 11.44
CA VAL A 429 3.15 -20.83 12.60
C VAL A 429 4.00 -19.63 12.19
N LYS A 430 4.55 -19.60 10.97
CA LYS A 430 5.25 -18.45 10.37
C LYS A 430 4.38 -17.17 10.40
N HIS A 431 3.08 -17.30 10.21
CA HIS A 431 2.14 -16.15 10.20
C HIS A 431 1.52 -15.85 11.57
N SER A 432 1.88 -16.60 12.61
CA SER A 432 1.34 -16.47 13.95
C SER A 432 2.22 -15.55 14.82
N LYS A 433 1.60 -14.79 15.73
CA LYS A 433 2.33 -13.89 16.65
C LYS A 433 3.13 -14.70 17.67
N SER A 434 4.43 -14.41 17.79
CA SER A 434 5.36 -15.09 18.71
C SER A 434 5.05 -14.85 20.20
N ASN A 435 5.37 -15.80 21.13
CA ASN A 435 5.73 -17.17 20.82
C ASN A 435 4.52 -17.91 20.29
N ALA A 436 4.72 -18.78 19.29
CA ALA A 436 3.64 -19.50 18.64
C ALA A 436 3.89 -21.00 18.54
N ILE A 437 2.84 -21.78 18.80
CA ILE A 437 2.73 -23.22 18.55
C ILE A 437 1.48 -23.45 17.71
N VAL A 438 1.59 -24.30 16.70
CA VAL A 438 0.49 -24.75 15.84
C VAL A 438 0.37 -26.25 15.93
N LEU A 439 -0.84 -26.76 16.17
CA LEU A 439 -1.21 -28.17 16.15
C LEU A 439 -2.09 -28.41 14.90
N ALA A 440 -1.73 -29.43 14.13
CA ALA A 440 -2.45 -29.76 12.89
C ALA A 440 -2.53 -31.27 12.66
N LYS A 441 -3.52 -31.69 11.86
CA LYS A 441 -3.63 -33.04 11.33
C LYS A 441 -4.52 -33.04 10.09
N GLY A 442 -4.15 -33.84 9.09
CA GLY A 442 -4.91 -33.96 7.84
C GLY A 442 -5.07 -32.63 7.11
N SER A 443 -4.02 -31.82 7.06
CA SER A 443 -4.03 -30.45 6.48
C SER A 443 -5.16 -29.58 7.02
N GLN A 444 -5.40 -29.67 8.34
CA GLN A 444 -6.34 -28.83 9.08
C GLN A 444 -5.68 -28.32 10.37
N LEU A 445 -5.81 -27.04 10.65
CA LEU A 445 -5.44 -26.44 11.92
C LEU A 445 -6.35 -26.97 13.02
N TYR A 446 -5.78 -27.65 14.02
CA TYR A 446 -6.55 -28.06 15.19
C TYR A 446 -6.64 -26.96 16.23
N ALA A 447 -5.52 -26.31 16.50
CA ALA A 447 -5.46 -25.08 17.28
C ALA A 447 -4.08 -24.42 17.17
N SER A 448 -4.02 -23.16 17.58
CA SER A 448 -2.78 -22.42 17.76
C SER A 448 -2.75 -21.76 19.14
N GLY A 449 -1.60 -21.77 19.79
CA GLY A 449 -1.29 -20.92 20.93
C GLY A 449 -0.33 -19.83 20.45
N ILE A 450 -0.70 -18.58 20.67
CA ILE A 450 -0.04 -17.43 20.05
C ILE A 450 0.17 -16.28 21.03
N GLY A 451 1.23 -15.48 20.80
CA GLY A 451 1.47 -14.24 21.54
C GLY A 451 1.82 -14.45 23.01
N GLN A 452 2.28 -15.63 23.39
CA GLN A 452 2.62 -15.94 24.78
C GLN A 452 4.07 -15.57 25.09
N THR A 453 4.35 -15.19 26.35
CA THR A 453 5.70 -14.91 26.83
C THR A 453 6.56 -16.15 26.99
N SER A 454 5.93 -17.30 27.16
CA SER A 454 6.57 -18.61 27.27
C SER A 454 6.06 -19.54 26.17
N ARG A 455 6.95 -20.38 25.64
CA ARG A 455 6.59 -21.34 24.59
C ARG A 455 5.72 -22.49 25.16
N VAL A 456 5.97 -22.88 26.39
CA VAL A 456 5.14 -23.86 27.10
C VAL A 456 3.71 -23.37 27.26
N ASP A 457 3.51 -22.11 27.56
CA ASP A 457 2.16 -21.52 27.65
C ASP A 457 1.46 -21.49 26.28
N SER A 458 2.21 -21.20 25.21
CA SER A 458 1.68 -21.31 23.83
C SER A 458 1.21 -22.73 23.53
N LEU A 459 2.00 -23.74 23.91
CA LEU A 459 1.64 -25.13 23.71
C LEU A 459 0.40 -25.54 24.52
N ARG A 460 0.37 -25.23 25.82
CA ARG A 460 -0.79 -25.50 26.68
C ARG A 460 -2.07 -24.85 26.15
N GLN A 461 -1.97 -23.58 25.74
CA GLN A 461 -3.09 -22.87 25.12
C GLN A 461 -3.60 -23.57 23.85
N ALA A 462 -2.70 -24.05 22.99
CA ALA A 462 -3.07 -24.79 21.78
C ALA A 462 -3.76 -26.13 22.13
N ILE A 463 -3.22 -26.88 23.08
CA ILE A 463 -3.79 -28.18 23.54
C ILE A 463 -5.19 -27.96 24.11
N ASP A 464 -5.35 -27.06 25.06
CA ASP A 464 -6.62 -26.78 25.73
C ASP A 464 -7.68 -26.34 24.71
N LYS A 465 -7.28 -25.48 23.77
CA LYS A 465 -8.17 -25.02 22.70
C LYS A 465 -8.59 -26.12 21.76
N ALA A 466 -7.66 -26.98 21.30
CA ALA A 466 -7.97 -28.14 20.46
C ALA A 466 -8.98 -29.07 21.14
N LYS A 467 -8.74 -29.40 22.41
CA LYS A 467 -9.63 -30.25 23.20
C LYS A 467 -11.01 -29.62 23.40
N SER A 468 -11.09 -28.29 23.58
CA SER A 468 -12.37 -27.61 23.79
C SER A 468 -13.28 -27.65 22.55
N PHE A 469 -12.70 -27.81 21.37
CA PHE A 469 -13.45 -28.02 20.10
C PHE A 469 -13.56 -29.50 19.70
N GLY A 470 -13.17 -30.41 20.58
CA GLY A 470 -13.37 -31.86 20.39
C GLY A 470 -12.33 -32.54 19.49
N PHE A 471 -11.20 -31.88 19.20
CA PHE A 471 -10.12 -32.50 18.42
C PHE A 471 -9.36 -33.54 19.24
N ASN A 472 -9.14 -34.71 18.63
CA ASN A 472 -8.27 -35.76 19.18
C ASN A 472 -6.83 -35.50 18.69
N LEU A 473 -5.91 -35.26 19.63
CA LEU A 473 -4.53 -34.95 19.32
C LEU A 473 -3.66 -36.18 19.01
N ASN A 474 -4.17 -37.42 19.18
CA ASN A 474 -3.44 -38.63 18.83
C ASN A 474 -3.03 -38.62 17.35
N GLY A 475 -1.71 -38.67 17.08
CA GLY A 475 -1.14 -38.60 15.74
C GLY A 475 -1.27 -37.22 15.07
N ALA A 476 -1.55 -36.16 15.82
CA ALA A 476 -1.40 -34.79 15.35
C ALA A 476 0.08 -34.39 15.31
N VAL A 477 0.37 -33.32 14.57
CA VAL A 477 1.72 -32.77 14.49
C VAL A 477 1.80 -31.40 15.17
N MET A 478 3.01 -31.00 15.56
CA MET A 478 3.29 -29.72 16.20
C MET A 478 4.34 -28.92 15.40
N ALA A 479 4.06 -27.67 15.10
CA ALA A 479 5.04 -26.71 14.56
C ALA A 479 5.31 -25.59 15.57
N SER A 480 6.58 -25.17 15.66
CA SER A 480 7.02 -24.06 16.52
C SER A 480 7.73 -22.97 15.71
N ASP A 481 7.42 -21.69 15.98
CA ASP A 481 8.04 -20.53 15.33
C ASP A 481 9.53 -20.36 15.67
N ALA A 482 10.01 -20.97 16.77
CA ALA A 482 11.42 -20.97 17.18
C ALA A 482 11.78 -22.28 17.92
N PHE A 483 13.06 -22.41 18.29
CA PHE A 483 13.57 -23.59 18.99
C PHE A 483 12.94 -23.81 20.38
N PHE A 484 12.98 -25.06 20.88
CA PHE A 484 12.62 -25.38 22.25
C PHE A 484 13.81 -25.13 23.18
N PRO A 485 13.67 -24.27 24.20
CA PRO A 485 14.75 -24.04 25.15
C PRO A 485 14.99 -25.23 26.08
N PHE A 486 14.00 -26.11 26.25
CA PHE A 486 14.00 -27.32 27.09
C PHE A 486 13.17 -28.41 26.44
N ALA A 487 13.31 -29.67 26.89
CA ALA A 487 12.53 -30.80 26.40
C ALA A 487 11.05 -30.80 26.87
N ASP A 488 10.67 -29.91 27.78
CA ASP A 488 9.32 -29.82 28.37
C ASP A 488 8.20 -29.68 27.33
N CYS A 489 8.43 -28.93 26.26
CA CYS A 489 7.44 -28.79 25.18
C CYS A 489 7.19 -30.10 24.44
N VAL A 490 8.23 -30.85 24.12
CA VAL A 490 8.08 -32.14 23.42
C VAL A 490 7.50 -33.21 24.37
N GLU A 491 7.83 -33.17 25.67
CA GLU A 491 7.24 -34.02 26.69
C GLU A 491 5.73 -33.79 26.83
N ILE A 492 5.30 -32.53 26.98
CA ILE A 492 3.88 -32.19 27.08
C ILE A 492 3.14 -32.59 25.80
N ALA A 493 3.71 -32.32 24.63
CA ALA A 493 3.11 -32.67 23.35
C ALA A 493 2.94 -34.20 23.19
N HIS A 494 3.98 -34.97 23.52
CA HIS A 494 3.95 -36.43 23.46
C HIS A 494 2.87 -37.03 24.38
N ASN A 495 2.77 -36.54 25.63
CA ASN A 495 1.75 -36.97 26.59
C ASN A 495 0.31 -36.72 26.10
N GLU A 496 0.12 -35.83 25.14
CA GLU A 496 -1.16 -35.55 24.50
C GLU A 496 -1.38 -36.33 23.19
N GLY A 497 -0.43 -37.18 22.80
CA GLY A 497 -0.50 -38.06 21.63
C GLY A 497 0.08 -37.43 20.35
N ILE A 498 0.75 -36.30 20.45
CA ILE A 498 1.49 -35.69 19.35
C ILE A 498 2.81 -36.42 19.18
N ASP A 499 3.07 -36.95 17.99
CA ASP A 499 4.20 -37.85 17.76
C ASP A 499 5.14 -37.41 16.62
N ALA A 500 4.92 -36.20 16.07
CA ALA A 500 5.81 -35.57 15.11
C ALA A 500 5.86 -34.03 15.31
N VAL A 501 7.07 -33.47 15.25
CA VAL A 501 7.36 -32.08 15.57
C VAL A 501 8.29 -31.45 14.52
N ILE A 502 8.04 -30.20 14.14
CA ILE A 502 8.92 -29.39 13.29
C ILE A 502 9.27 -28.08 14.01
N GLN A 503 10.54 -27.71 13.99
CA GLN A 503 11.07 -26.51 14.61
C GLN A 503 12.38 -26.08 13.92
N PRO A 504 12.88 -24.84 14.12
CA PRO A 504 14.13 -24.40 13.50
C PRO A 504 15.40 -25.06 14.04
N GLY A 505 15.43 -25.51 15.28
CA GLY A 505 16.67 -25.88 15.97
C GLY A 505 17.50 -24.65 16.37
N GLY A 506 18.67 -24.91 16.96
CA GLY A 506 19.64 -23.89 17.38
C GLY A 506 19.64 -23.56 18.87
N SER A 507 18.95 -24.33 19.69
CA SER A 507 19.10 -24.30 21.15
C SER A 507 20.41 -24.98 21.58
N VAL A 508 21.05 -24.46 22.62
CA VAL A 508 22.18 -25.17 23.27
C VAL A 508 21.75 -26.49 23.94
N ARG A 509 20.44 -26.70 24.07
CA ARG A 509 19.81 -27.90 24.65
C ARG A 509 18.98 -28.68 23.62
N ASP A 510 19.24 -28.55 22.36
CA ASP A 510 18.54 -29.31 21.31
C ASP A 510 18.68 -30.82 21.55
N GLU A 511 19.86 -31.27 22.05
CA GLU A 511 20.13 -32.68 22.33
C GLU A 511 19.17 -33.26 23.39
N GLU A 512 18.84 -32.53 24.45
CA GLU A 512 17.86 -32.95 25.47
C GLU A 512 16.49 -33.28 24.85
N SER A 513 16.05 -32.42 23.89
CA SER A 513 14.79 -32.63 23.17
C SER A 513 14.87 -33.83 22.22
N ILE A 514 16.01 -34.01 21.53
CA ILE A 514 16.25 -35.13 20.61
C ILE A 514 16.30 -36.45 21.38
N GLU A 515 17.02 -36.50 22.51
CA GLU A 515 17.11 -37.69 23.38
C GLU A 515 15.73 -38.10 23.91
N TYR A 516 14.94 -37.14 24.42
CA TYR A 516 13.57 -37.38 24.84
C TYR A 516 12.72 -37.98 23.71
N CYS A 517 12.77 -37.35 22.52
CA CYS A 517 12.03 -37.82 21.36
C CYS A 517 12.44 -39.23 20.91
N ASN A 518 13.74 -39.54 20.93
CA ASN A 518 14.24 -40.88 20.60
C ASN A 518 13.78 -41.94 21.61
N ALA A 519 13.81 -41.61 22.91
CA ALA A 519 13.38 -42.54 23.97
C ALA A 519 11.87 -42.83 23.92
N ASN A 520 11.07 -41.89 23.41
CA ASN A 520 9.61 -41.98 23.43
C ASN A 520 8.97 -42.16 22.03
N GLY A 521 9.79 -42.36 21.00
CA GLY A 521 9.28 -42.60 19.64
C GLY A 521 8.57 -41.41 19.01
N VAL A 522 9.02 -40.17 19.29
CA VAL A 522 8.55 -38.92 18.66
C VAL A 522 9.50 -38.57 17.52
N ALA A 523 8.95 -38.22 16.36
CA ALA A 523 9.74 -37.73 15.24
C ALA A 523 10.00 -36.20 15.37
N MET A 524 11.24 -35.75 15.10
CA MET A 524 11.60 -34.35 15.14
C MET A 524 12.37 -33.91 13.89
N LEU A 525 11.94 -32.84 13.28
CA LEU A 525 12.56 -32.22 12.12
C LEU A 525 13.06 -30.80 12.46
N PHE A 526 14.26 -30.45 11.96
CA PHE A 526 14.82 -29.12 12.06
C PHE A 526 14.84 -28.46 10.67
N THR A 527 14.35 -27.22 10.61
CA THR A 527 14.27 -26.44 9.36
C THR A 527 15.43 -25.46 9.16
N GLY A 528 16.16 -25.12 10.25
CA GLY A 528 17.16 -24.05 10.23
C GLY A 528 16.60 -22.63 10.06
N LEU A 529 15.27 -22.47 9.90
CA LEU A 529 14.62 -21.16 9.74
C LEU A 529 13.69 -20.86 10.91
N ARG A 530 13.97 -19.75 11.59
CA ARG A 530 13.11 -19.18 12.65
C ARG A 530 12.14 -18.17 12.05
N HIS A 531 10.89 -18.17 12.53
CA HIS A 531 9.80 -17.33 12.03
C HIS A 531 9.21 -16.41 13.11
N PHE A 532 10.03 -15.62 13.80
CA PHE A 532 9.52 -14.67 14.78
C PHE A 532 8.68 -13.57 14.13
N LYS A 533 7.50 -13.29 14.72
CA LYS A 533 6.58 -12.23 14.34
C LYS A 533 6.11 -11.48 15.60
N HIS A 534 6.57 -10.24 15.76
CA HIS A 534 6.24 -9.37 16.90
C HIS A 534 5.18 -8.31 16.58
#